data_2d577fbc0c3ea5bd1c2b4c6505068f63
#
_entry.id   2d577fbc0c3ea5bd1c2b4c6505068f63
#
_cell.length_a   1.000
_cell.length_b   1.000
_cell.length_c   1.000
_cell.angle_alpha   90.00
_cell.angle_beta   90.00
_cell.angle_gamma   90.00
#
_symmetry.space_group_name_H-M   'P 1'
#
loop_
_entity.id
_entity.type
_entity.pdbx_description
1 polymer ?
#
loop_
_entity_poly.entity_id
_entity_poly.type
_entity_poly.pdbx_seq_one_letter_code
_entity_poly.pdbx_strand_id
1 'polypeptide(L)'
;MEYLKFVLYGLIQGLTEFIPVSSTAHLKVISLFLGIDDPGASLSATIQLGSVLAIAWYFRNDIFNFRSQSSKKFLEYLLHERLLRSILIGTIPIVLLGGSIKIFIPSFFENVLRSNLSIALVSFLMAFFMYLADSSKRGSINIKNHNYSNSFLIGFFQAFAIFPGVSRSGVTISSALISGWERGDAAKFSFLLGMPAISLAAIVEFISSFNDFFSLGFFPLFVGLITTFLSSLLAIDFLLKYFSSNGLKIFIIYRVIFGFVILLNL
;
A
#
# COMPACT_ATOMS: atom_id res chain seq x y z
N MET A 1 6.84 -28.09 -0.84
CA MET A 1 5.54 -27.40 -0.70
C MET A 1 5.68 -25.98 -0.11
N GLU A 2 6.62 -25.72 0.80
CA GLU A 2 6.80 -24.39 1.41
C GLU A 2 7.10 -23.28 0.39
N TYR A 3 8.05 -23.49 -0.52
CA TYR A 3 8.40 -22.45 -1.52
C TYR A 3 7.21 -22.01 -2.37
N LEU A 4 6.28 -22.92 -2.69
CA LEU A 4 5.09 -22.61 -3.46
C LEU A 4 4.16 -21.65 -2.70
N LYS A 5 4.06 -21.81 -1.37
CA LYS A 5 3.29 -20.86 -0.53
C LYS A 5 3.90 -19.45 -0.62
N PHE A 6 5.23 -19.33 -0.54
CA PHE A 6 5.89 -18.01 -0.63
C PHE A 6 5.79 -17.38 -2.02
N VAL A 7 5.84 -18.19 -3.09
CA VAL A 7 5.54 -17.70 -4.45
C VAL A 7 4.12 -17.17 -4.51
N LEU A 8 3.15 -17.91 -3.99
CA LEU A 8 1.74 -17.49 -3.98
C LEU A 8 1.54 -16.20 -3.17
N TYR A 9 2.08 -16.14 -1.95
CA TYR A 9 2.01 -14.92 -1.12
C TYR A 9 2.64 -13.73 -1.83
N GLY A 10 3.80 -13.93 -2.46
CA GLY A 10 4.47 -12.87 -3.21
C GLY A 10 3.67 -12.39 -4.42
N LEU A 11 3.04 -13.30 -5.18
CA LEU A 11 2.16 -12.95 -6.30
C LEU A 11 0.95 -12.14 -5.83
N ILE A 12 0.25 -12.63 -4.81
CA ILE A 12 -0.92 -11.95 -4.25
C ILE A 12 -0.52 -10.57 -3.73
N GLN A 13 0.54 -10.52 -2.91
CA GLN A 13 1.04 -9.28 -2.33
C GLN A 13 1.36 -8.26 -3.40
N GLY A 14 2.20 -8.61 -4.37
CA GLY A 14 2.67 -7.67 -5.36
C GLY A 14 1.57 -7.20 -6.32
N LEU A 15 0.66 -8.09 -6.73
CA LEU A 15 -0.46 -7.71 -7.59
C LEU A 15 -1.46 -6.81 -6.86
N THR A 16 -1.75 -7.08 -5.60
CA THR A 16 -2.82 -6.39 -4.86
C THR A 16 -2.36 -5.20 -4.03
N GLU A 17 -1.06 -4.97 -3.87
CA GLU A 17 -0.53 -3.85 -3.09
C GLU A 17 -0.86 -2.49 -3.71
N PHE A 18 -0.78 -2.40 -5.03
CA PHE A 18 -1.02 -1.15 -5.77
C PHE A 18 -2.46 -1.03 -6.25
N ILE A 19 -3.10 -2.16 -6.57
CA ILE A 19 -4.52 -2.23 -6.88
C ILE A 19 -5.31 -1.82 -5.63
N PRO A 20 -6.32 -0.95 -5.75
CA PRO A 20 -7.03 -0.42 -4.58
C PRO A 20 -8.04 -1.42 -3.98
N VAL A 21 -7.56 -2.65 -3.65
CA VAL A 21 -8.39 -3.78 -3.19
C VAL A 21 -7.93 -4.39 -1.86
N SER A 22 -6.80 -3.96 -1.29
CA SER A 22 -6.20 -4.43 -0.03
C SER A 22 -5.47 -5.77 -0.11
N SER A 23 -4.15 -5.71 -0.18
CA SER A 23 -3.25 -6.89 -0.20
C SER A 23 -3.38 -7.75 1.06
N THR A 24 -3.43 -7.14 2.23
CA THR A 24 -3.60 -7.82 3.52
C THR A 24 -4.91 -8.64 3.59
N ALA A 25 -6.00 -8.08 3.07
CA ALA A 25 -7.27 -8.80 3.01
C ALA A 25 -7.20 -10.01 2.07
N HIS A 26 -6.55 -9.85 0.92
CA HIS A 26 -6.38 -10.93 -0.06
C HIS A 26 -5.50 -12.06 0.48
N LEU A 27 -4.37 -11.73 1.09
CA LEU A 27 -3.49 -12.73 1.69
C LEU A 27 -4.25 -13.58 2.71
N LYS A 28 -5.00 -12.95 3.60
CA LYS A 28 -5.79 -13.65 4.62
C LYS A 28 -6.90 -14.51 4.01
N VAL A 29 -7.71 -13.93 3.12
CA VAL A 29 -8.90 -14.61 2.58
C VAL A 29 -8.52 -15.74 1.63
N ILE A 30 -7.52 -15.56 0.77
CA ILE A 30 -7.07 -16.61 -0.14
C ILE A 30 -6.42 -17.76 0.65
N SER A 31 -5.67 -17.46 1.71
CA SER A 31 -5.12 -18.49 2.60
C SER A 31 -6.24 -19.35 3.21
N LEU A 32 -7.31 -18.73 3.67
CA LEU A 32 -8.48 -19.44 4.19
C LEU A 32 -9.12 -20.36 3.12
N PHE A 33 -9.35 -19.87 1.91
CA PHE A 33 -9.96 -20.65 0.83
C PHE A 33 -9.09 -21.82 0.36
N LEU A 34 -7.77 -21.68 0.40
CA LEU A 34 -6.84 -22.72 -0.02
C LEU A 34 -6.47 -23.69 1.11
N GLY A 35 -6.97 -23.48 2.33
CA GLY A 35 -6.62 -24.30 3.50
C GLY A 35 -5.12 -24.22 3.85
N ILE A 36 -4.48 -23.08 3.59
CA ILE A 36 -3.09 -22.82 3.98
C ILE A 36 -3.05 -21.79 5.10
N ASP A 37 -1.92 -21.73 5.81
CA ASP A 37 -1.77 -20.79 6.92
C ASP A 37 -1.90 -19.34 6.46
N ASP A 38 -2.54 -18.47 7.28
CA ASP A 38 -2.46 -17.03 7.11
C ASP A 38 -0.99 -16.60 7.36
N PRO A 39 -0.34 -15.87 6.43
CA PRO A 39 1.02 -15.42 6.64
C PRO A 39 1.20 -14.51 7.86
N GLY A 40 0.11 -14.00 8.41
CA GLY A 40 0.14 -13.07 9.53
C GLY A 40 0.59 -11.67 9.15
N ALA A 41 0.58 -10.75 10.13
CA ALA A 41 0.97 -9.38 9.91
C ALA A 41 2.48 -9.25 9.59
N SER A 42 3.32 -9.96 10.33
CA SER A 42 4.79 -9.85 10.21
C SER A 42 5.32 -10.32 8.88
N LEU A 43 4.90 -11.50 8.40
CA LEU A 43 5.35 -12.01 7.10
C LEU A 43 4.77 -11.15 5.97
N SER A 44 3.48 -10.78 6.05
CA SER A 44 2.85 -9.91 5.06
C SER A 44 3.58 -8.57 4.93
N ALA A 45 3.92 -7.92 6.06
CA ALA A 45 4.66 -6.67 6.06
C ALA A 45 6.09 -6.85 5.52
N THR A 46 6.75 -7.95 5.86
CA THR A 46 8.13 -8.20 5.41
C THR A 46 8.21 -8.40 3.90
N ILE A 47 7.32 -9.21 3.30
CA ILE A 47 7.33 -9.42 1.84
C ILE A 47 6.93 -8.15 1.06
N GLN A 48 6.26 -7.17 1.70
CA GLN A 48 6.00 -5.85 1.11
C GLN A 48 7.27 -5.08 0.75
N LEU A 49 8.44 -5.42 1.33
CA LEU A 49 9.72 -4.85 0.89
C LEU A 49 9.99 -5.11 -0.59
N GLY A 50 9.52 -6.22 -1.15
CA GLY A 50 9.55 -6.46 -2.58
C GLY A 50 8.79 -5.39 -3.37
N SER A 51 7.62 -4.96 -2.88
CA SER A 51 6.85 -3.86 -3.47
C SER A 51 7.57 -2.51 -3.35
N VAL A 52 8.24 -2.25 -2.23
CA VAL A 52 9.06 -1.03 -2.05
C VAL A 52 10.20 -0.99 -3.07
N LEU A 53 10.90 -2.11 -3.26
CA LEU A 53 11.95 -2.22 -4.26
C LEU A 53 11.41 -2.02 -5.68
N ALA A 54 10.19 -2.50 -5.96
CA ALA A 54 9.52 -2.28 -7.25
C ALA A 54 9.20 -0.81 -7.48
N ILE A 55 8.69 -0.08 -6.48
CA ILE A 55 8.46 1.38 -6.57
C ILE A 55 9.79 2.09 -6.83
N ALA A 56 10.82 1.79 -6.02
CA ALA A 56 12.13 2.42 -6.14
C ALA A 56 12.74 2.18 -7.53
N TRP A 57 12.60 0.99 -8.07
CA TRP A 57 13.07 0.64 -9.41
C TRP A 57 12.27 1.32 -10.51
N TYR A 58 10.93 1.28 -10.42
CA TYR A 58 10.04 1.85 -11.45
C TYR A 58 10.18 3.36 -11.55
N PHE A 59 10.21 4.04 -10.39
CA PHE A 59 10.33 5.50 -10.30
C PHE A 59 11.76 5.98 -10.04
N ARG A 60 12.77 5.16 -10.33
CA ARG A 60 14.19 5.51 -10.09
C ARG A 60 14.61 6.85 -10.70
N ASN A 61 14.06 7.18 -11.88
CA ASN A 61 14.38 8.45 -12.53
C ASN A 61 13.71 9.64 -11.81
N ASP A 62 12.50 9.45 -11.26
CA ASP A 62 11.80 10.50 -10.50
C ASP A 62 12.44 10.71 -9.12
N ILE A 63 12.96 9.63 -8.50
CA ILE A 63 13.59 9.65 -7.17
C ILE A 63 15.06 10.08 -7.27
N PHE A 64 15.79 9.60 -8.28
CA PHE A 64 17.24 9.76 -8.41
C PHE A 64 17.68 10.73 -9.52
N ASN A 65 16.80 11.59 -10.05
CA ASN A 65 17.18 12.68 -10.95
C ASN A 65 18.20 13.66 -10.34
N PHE A 66 18.72 13.27 -9.19
CA PHE A 66 19.85 13.82 -8.44
C PHE A 66 21.14 13.96 -9.28
N ARG A 67 21.31 13.18 -10.35
CA ARG A 67 22.58 13.08 -11.08
C ARG A 67 22.85 14.26 -12.02
N SER A 68 21.86 15.10 -12.30
CA SER A 68 21.95 16.16 -13.31
C SER A 68 22.20 17.57 -12.74
N GLN A 69 21.99 17.82 -11.48
CA GLN A 69 22.13 19.16 -10.90
C GLN A 69 23.04 19.18 -9.68
N SER A 70 24.35 19.38 -9.94
CA SER A 70 25.29 20.06 -9.02
C SER A 70 25.48 19.45 -7.61
N SER A 71 26.73 19.34 -7.21
CA SER A 71 27.41 19.29 -5.89
C SER A 71 26.64 19.56 -4.56
N LYS A 72 25.32 19.65 -4.55
CA LYS A 72 24.55 19.79 -3.31
C LYS A 72 24.53 18.47 -2.54
N LYS A 73 24.77 18.54 -1.24
CA LYS A 73 24.68 17.38 -0.34
C LYS A 73 23.28 16.74 -0.45
N PHE A 74 23.21 15.43 -0.40
CA PHE A 74 21.96 14.64 -0.48
C PHE A 74 20.83 15.20 0.42
N LEU A 75 21.17 15.66 1.62
CA LEU A 75 20.22 16.26 2.55
C LEU A 75 19.63 17.59 2.04
N GLU A 76 20.42 18.42 1.38
CA GLU A 76 19.94 19.67 0.77
C GLU A 76 18.98 19.40 -0.39
N TYR A 77 19.26 18.35 -1.18
CA TYR A 77 18.35 17.90 -2.23
C TYR A 77 17.00 17.44 -1.65
N LEU A 78 17.01 16.57 -0.63
CA LEU A 78 15.79 16.12 0.05
C LEU A 78 14.96 17.29 0.60
N LEU A 79 15.62 18.32 1.13
CA LEU A 79 14.96 19.47 1.70
C LEU A 79 14.48 20.50 0.66
N HIS A 80 14.97 20.47 -0.57
CA HIS A 80 14.58 21.42 -1.61
C HIS A 80 13.59 20.87 -2.63
N GLU A 81 13.54 19.54 -2.82
CA GLU A 81 12.61 18.92 -3.74
C GLU A 81 11.18 18.86 -3.18
N ARG A 82 10.24 19.54 -3.85
CA ARG A 82 8.84 19.61 -3.42
C ARG A 82 8.21 18.23 -3.21
N LEU A 83 8.43 17.30 -4.14
CA LEU A 83 7.86 15.97 -4.08
C LEU A 83 8.33 15.19 -2.85
N LEU A 84 9.63 15.21 -2.56
CA LEU A 84 10.19 14.50 -1.41
C LEU A 84 9.68 15.07 -0.08
N ARG A 85 9.63 16.40 0.04
CA ARG A 85 9.02 17.04 1.22
C ARG A 85 7.55 16.67 1.39
N SER A 86 6.81 16.62 0.30
CA SER A 86 5.41 16.22 0.29
C SER A 86 5.20 14.79 0.76
N ILE A 87 6.08 13.87 0.34
CA ILE A 87 6.08 12.48 0.79
C ILE A 87 6.40 12.41 2.29
N LEU A 88 7.40 13.14 2.77
CA LEU A 88 7.75 13.16 4.20
C LEU A 88 6.59 13.71 5.04
N ILE A 89 6.01 14.85 4.65
CA ILE A 89 4.86 15.46 5.34
C ILE A 89 3.66 14.50 5.37
N GLY A 90 3.35 13.88 4.24
CA GLY A 90 2.24 12.92 4.14
C GLY A 90 2.50 11.59 4.85
N THR A 91 3.76 11.28 5.22
CA THR A 91 4.08 10.07 5.98
C THR A 91 3.88 10.25 7.49
N ILE A 92 3.94 11.49 7.99
CA ILE A 92 3.84 11.77 9.43
C ILE A 92 2.58 11.16 10.07
N PRO A 93 1.35 11.36 9.54
CA PRO A 93 0.15 10.87 10.20
C PRO A 93 0.12 9.35 10.38
N ILE A 94 0.54 8.57 9.38
CA ILE A 94 0.53 7.11 9.48
C ILE A 94 1.58 6.59 10.44
N VAL A 95 2.75 7.23 10.53
CA VAL A 95 3.79 6.85 11.49
C VAL A 95 3.33 7.10 12.92
N LEU A 96 2.70 8.26 13.18
CA LEU A 96 2.18 8.58 14.50
C LEU A 96 1.05 7.63 14.91
N LEU A 97 0.07 7.40 14.03
CA LEU A 97 -1.06 6.53 14.34
C LEU A 97 -0.61 5.05 14.46
N GLY A 98 0.22 4.57 13.53
CA GLY A 98 0.71 3.19 13.54
C GLY A 98 1.57 2.87 14.75
N GLY A 99 2.48 3.77 15.10
CA GLY A 99 3.27 3.65 16.31
C GLY A 99 2.39 3.61 17.58
N SER A 100 1.38 4.47 17.64
CA SER A 100 0.44 4.50 18.76
C SER A 100 -0.36 3.20 18.88
N ILE A 101 -0.90 2.67 17.79
CA ILE A 101 -1.68 1.41 17.80
C ILE A 101 -0.79 0.25 18.24
N LYS A 102 0.42 0.13 17.69
CA LYS A 102 1.35 -0.95 18.03
C LYS A 102 1.75 -0.95 19.50
N ILE A 103 1.87 0.23 20.11
CA ILE A 103 2.27 0.39 21.51
C ILE A 103 1.09 0.17 22.46
N PHE A 104 -0.08 0.77 22.18
CA PHE A 104 -1.15 0.87 23.16
C PHE A 104 -2.25 -0.19 23.02
N ILE A 105 -2.52 -0.70 21.81
CA ILE A 105 -3.67 -1.61 21.56
C ILE A 105 -3.35 -2.79 20.61
N PRO A 106 -2.21 -3.49 20.74
CA PRO A 106 -1.82 -4.55 19.81
C PRO A 106 -2.83 -5.70 19.74
N SER A 107 -3.36 -6.14 20.88
CA SER A 107 -4.33 -7.25 20.94
C SER A 107 -5.67 -6.91 20.27
N PHE A 108 -6.13 -5.67 20.38
CA PHE A 108 -7.35 -5.22 19.69
C PHE A 108 -7.15 -5.22 18.17
N PHE A 109 -5.98 -4.82 17.71
CA PHE A 109 -5.63 -4.86 16.29
C PHE A 109 -5.71 -6.28 15.72
N GLU A 110 -5.04 -7.24 16.34
CA GLU A 110 -5.00 -8.62 15.84
C GLU A 110 -6.34 -9.35 15.95
N ASN A 111 -7.05 -9.21 17.07
CA ASN A 111 -8.24 -10.01 17.34
C ASN A 111 -9.52 -9.42 16.76
N VAL A 112 -9.65 -8.09 16.69
CA VAL A 112 -10.89 -7.42 16.27
C VAL A 112 -10.74 -6.85 14.86
N LEU A 113 -9.74 -5.99 14.64
CA LEU A 113 -9.62 -5.28 13.38
C LEU A 113 -9.23 -6.21 12.22
N ARG A 114 -8.50 -7.28 12.51
CA ARG A 114 -8.10 -8.29 11.52
C ARG A 114 -9.13 -9.42 11.35
N SER A 115 -10.31 -9.35 11.97
CA SER A 115 -11.35 -10.34 11.77
C SER A 115 -11.94 -10.29 10.35
N ASN A 116 -12.46 -11.44 9.85
CA ASN A 116 -13.06 -11.50 8.52
C ASN A 116 -14.27 -10.56 8.40
N LEU A 117 -15.09 -10.46 9.46
CA LEU A 117 -16.22 -9.54 9.49
C LEU A 117 -15.74 -8.08 9.35
N SER A 118 -14.73 -7.68 10.11
CA SER A 118 -14.14 -6.34 10.00
C SER A 118 -13.65 -6.05 8.58
N ILE A 119 -12.92 -6.99 7.97
CA ILE A 119 -12.40 -6.86 6.60
C ILE A 119 -13.54 -6.70 5.59
N ALA A 120 -14.62 -7.48 5.73
CA ALA A 120 -15.80 -7.38 4.85
C ALA A 120 -16.47 -6.00 4.97
N LEU A 121 -16.75 -5.54 6.19
CA LEU A 121 -17.38 -4.24 6.44
C LEU A 121 -16.50 -3.09 5.93
N VAL A 122 -15.19 -3.14 6.19
CA VAL A 122 -14.23 -2.16 5.69
C VAL A 122 -14.16 -2.18 4.17
N SER A 123 -14.32 -3.36 3.53
CA SER A 123 -14.35 -3.44 2.07
C SER A 123 -15.53 -2.65 1.47
N PHE A 124 -16.73 -2.77 2.06
CA PHE A 124 -17.90 -1.98 1.62
C PHE A 124 -17.72 -0.48 1.89
N LEU A 125 -17.22 -0.12 3.07
CA LEU A 125 -16.95 1.28 3.41
C LEU A 125 -15.99 1.92 2.42
N MET A 126 -14.94 1.21 2.08
CA MET A 126 -13.95 1.68 1.10
C MET A 126 -14.50 1.70 -0.32
N ALA A 127 -15.34 0.74 -0.72
CA ALA A 127 -16.03 0.79 -2.00
C ALA A 127 -16.90 2.05 -2.11
N PHE A 128 -17.60 2.41 -1.05
CA PHE A 128 -18.39 3.65 -0.99
C PHE A 128 -17.49 4.90 -1.05
N PHE A 129 -16.40 4.94 -0.29
CA PHE A 129 -15.44 6.05 -0.32
C PHE A 129 -14.82 6.23 -1.72
N MET A 130 -14.44 5.13 -2.37
CA MET A 130 -13.92 5.14 -3.74
C MET A 130 -14.98 5.60 -4.76
N TYR A 131 -16.25 5.24 -4.55
CA TYR A 131 -17.36 5.72 -5.39
C TYR A 131 -17.52 7.23 -5.29
N LEU A 132 -17.49 7.81 -4.09
CA LEU A 132 -17.51 9.26 -3.89
C LEU A 132 -16.33 9.94 -4.59
N ALA A 133 -15.14 9.33 -4.49
CA ALA A 133 -13.94 9.86 -5.14
C ALA A 133 -14.02 9.80 -6.67
N ASP A 134 -14.53 8.70 -7.24
CA ASP A 134 -14.64 8.55 -8.70
C ASP A 134 -15.73 9.44 -9.31
N SER A 135 -16.74 9.79 -8.50
CA SER A 135 -17.82 10.72 -8.86
C SER A 135 -17.41 12.20 -8.73
N SER A 136 -16.27 12.49 -8.13
CA SER A 136 -15.78 13.87 -7.99
C SER A 136 -15.42 14.48 -9.37
N LYS A 137 -15.46 15.80 -9.47
CA LYS A 137 -15.06 16.50 -10.69
C LYS A 137 -13.61 16.18 -11.03
N ARG A 138 -13.31 16.02 -12.31
CA ARG A 138 -11.93 15.88 -12.77
C ARG A 138 -11.11 17.08 -12.33
N GLY A 139 -10.03 16.80 -11.60
CA GLY A 139 -9.13 17.81 -11.11
C GLY A 139 -8.02 18.15 -12.10
N SER A 140 -7.26 19.18 -11.75
CA SER A 140 -6.09 19.66 -12.51
C SER A 140 -4.83 19.70 -11.65
N ILE A 141 -4.90 19.21 -10.41
CA ILE A 141 -3.73 19.11 -9.53
C ILE A 141 -2.88 17.92 -9.95
N ASN A 142 -1.59 18.16 -10.06
CA ASN A 142 -0.60 17.14 -10.43
C ASN A 142 0.65 17.26 -9.56
N ILE A 143 1.59 16.35 -9.75
CA ILE A 143 2.85 16.31 -8.97
C ILE A 143 3.66 17.62 -9.05
N LYS A 144 3.50 18.39 -10.13
CA LYS A 144 4.27 19.64 -10.32
C LYS A 144 3.65 20.85 -9.65
N ASN A 145 2.30 20.89 -9.52
CA ASN A 145 1.57 22.06 -9.04
C ASN A 145 0.85 21.89 -7.67
N HIS A 146 0.95 20.68 -7.05
CA HIS A 146 0.35 20.43 -5.73
C HIS A 146 1.00 21.25 -4.63
N ASN A 147 0.29 21.40 -3.51
CA ASN A 147 0.78 22.05 -2.29
C ASN A 147 0.95 21.05 -1.13
N TYR A 148 1.64 21.45 -0.08
CA TYR A 148 1.90 20.60 1.09
C TYR A 148 0.62 20.27 1.89
N SER A 149 -0.38 21.15 1.85
CA SER A 149 -1.67 20.89 2.48
C SER A 149 -2.39 19.70 1.84
N ASN A 150 -2.39 19.62 0.49
CA ASN A 150 -2.89 18.44 -0.21
C ASN A 150 -2.14 17.18 0.22
N SER A 151 -0.82 17.25 0.30
CA SER A 151 0.02 16.10 0.68
C SER A 151 -0.24 15.64 2.11
N PHE A 152 -0.40 16.58 3.04
CA PHE A 152 -0.77 16.29 4.42
C PHE A 152 -2.16 15.65 4.50
N LEU A 153 -3.15 16.19 3.78
CA LEU A 153 -4.51 15.65 3.74
C LEU A 153 -4.53 14.21 3.21
N ILE A 154 -3.85 13.96 2.09
CA ILE A 154 -3.72 12.59 1.55
C ILE A 154 -3.03 11.68 2.56
N GLY A 155 -1.98 12.15 3.22
CA GLY A 155 -1.28 11.44 4.29
C GLY A 155 -2.13 11.19 5.54
N PHE A 156 -3.00 12.12 5.89
CA PHE A 156 -3.98 11.93 6.96
C PHE A 156 -4.93 10.76 6.63
N PHE A 157 -5.45 10.73 5.41
CA PHE A 157 -6.24 9.58 4.95
C PHE A 157 -5.41 8.31 4.84
N GLN A 158 -4.13 8.40 4.48
CA GLN A 158 -3.23 7.25 4.48
C GLN A 158 -3.15 6.58 5.86
N ALA A 159 -3.25 7.33 6.95
CA ALA A 159 -3.20 6.76 8.30
C ALA A 159 -4.30 5.70 8.55
N PHE A 160 -5.45 5.81 7.89
CA PHE A 160 -6.49 4.78 7.96
C PHE A 160 -6.09 3.46 7.30
N ALA A 161 -5.03 3.43 6.48
CA ALA A 161 -4.55 2.20 5.87
C ALA A 161 -3.97 1.19 6.87
N ILE A 162 -3.76 1.59 8.12
CA ILE A 162 -3.40 0.69 9.22
C ILE A 162 -4.53 -0.33 9.46
N PHE A 163 -5.79 0.05 9.28
CA PHE A 163 -6.91 -0.87 9.44
C PHE A 163 -6.93 -1.91 8.30
N PRO A 164 -6.89 -3.22 8.63
CA PRO A 164 -6.95 -4.27 7.64
C PRO A 164 -8.19 -4.15 6.75
N GLY A 165 -8.02 -4.31 5.45
CA GLY A 165 -9.12 -4.13 4.50
C GLY A 165 -9.24 -2.75 3.86
N VAL A 166 -8.69 -1.68 4.46
CA VAL A 166 -8.81 -0.30 3.92
C VAL A 166 -8.16 -0.17 2.54
N SER A 167 -7.02 -0.79 2.29
CA SER A 167 -6.17 -0.56 1.11
C SER A 167 -5.51 0.82 1.12
N ARG A 168 -4.20 0.84 1.35
CA ARG A 168 -3.41 2.06 1.36
C ARG A 168 -3.54 2.83 0.04
N SER A 169 -3.35 2.14 -1.11
CA SER A 169 -3.53 2.73 -2.44
C SER A 169 -4.98 3.21 -2.65
N GLY A 170 -5.96 2.43 -2.20
CA GLY A 170 -7.37 2.79 -2.30
C GLY A 170 -7.71 4.11 -1.61
N VAL A 171 -7.28 4.26 -0.36
CA VAL A 171 -7.59 5.47 0.42
C VAL A 171 -6.80 6.69 -0.05
N THR A 172 -5.53 6.53 -0.44
CA THR A 172 -4.70 7.65 -0.89
C THR A 172 -5.06 8.13 -2.29
N ILE A 173 -5.34 7.22 -3.24
CA ILE A 173 -5.85 7.60 -4.56
C ILE A 173 -7.21 8.31 -4.42
N SER A 174 -8.13 7.75 -3.63
CA SER A 174 -9.46 8.34 -3.45
C SER A 174 -9.39 9.73 -2.82
N SER A 175 -8.59 9.92 -1.77
CA SER A 175 -8.42 11.24 -1.14
C SER A 175 -7.74 12.25 -2.07
N ALA A 176 -6.80 11.82 -2.90
CA ALA A 176 -6.20 12.67 -3.92
C ALA A 176 -7.23 13.11 -4.97
N LEU A 177 -8.07 12.19 -5.47
CA LEU A 177 -9.12 12.51 -6.44
C LEU A 177 -10.15 13.49 -5.87
N ILE A 178 -10.61 13.29 -4.64
CA ILE A 178 -11.50 14.23 -3.93
C ILE A 178 -10.85 15.61 -3.77
N SER A 179 -9.52 15.64 -3.57
CA SER A 179 -8.74 16.88 -3.47
C SER A 179 -8.48 17.55 -4.82
N GLY A 180 -9.01 17.02 -5.92
CA GLY A 180 -8.88 17.59 -7.26
C GLY A 180 -7.61 17.21 -8.02
N TRP A 181 -6.97 16.08 -7.69
CA TRP A 181 -5.83 15.57 -8.45
C TRP A 181 -6.25 14.87 -9.75
N GLU A 182 -5.39 14.95 -10.75
CA GLU A 182 -5.48 14.12 -11.97
C GLU A 182 -5.26 12.65 -11.63
N ARG A 183 -6.00 11.73 -12.27
CA ARG A 183 -6.01 10.30 -11.93
C ARG A 183 -4.63 9.65 -11.98
N GLY A 184 -3.88 9.88 -13.05
CA GLY A 184 -2.53 9.33 -13.22
C GLY A 184 -1.56 9.82 -12.14
N ASP A 185 -1.59 11.11 -11.84
CA ASP A 185 -0.74 11.71 -10.82
C ASP A 185 -1.18 11.35 -9.39
N ALA A 186 -2.48 11.19 -9.15
CA ALA A 186 -3.00 10.66 -7.89
C ALA A 186 -2.45 9.25 -7.61
N ALA A 187 -2.46 8.36 -8.61
CA ALA A 187 -1.89 7.03 -8.49
C ALA A 187 -0.37 7.07 -8.28
N LYS A 188 0.36 7.85 -9.08
CA LYS A 188 1.80 8.03 -8.95
C LYS A 188 2.20 8.55 -7.57
N PHE A 189 1.53 9.61 -7.11
CA PHE A 189 1.78 10.17 -5.77
C PHE A 189 1.45 9.19 -4.66
N SER A 190 0.34 8.47 -4.76
CA SER A 190 -0.06 7.41 -3.82
C SER A 190 1.03 6.33 -3.68
N PHE A 191 1.61 5.86 -4.78
CA PHE A 191 2.66 4.83 -4.76
C PHE A 191 3.92 5.36 -4.09
N LEU A 192 4.37 6.55 -4.45
CA LEU A 192 5.56 7.18 -3.87
C LEU A 192 5.37 7.50 -2.38
N LEU A 193 4.19 8.00 -1.99
CA LEU A 193 3.84 8.27 -0.59
C LEU A 193 3.82 7.00 0.27
N GLY A 194 3.42 5.87 -0.32
CA GLY A 194 3.42 4.57 0.36
C GLY A 194 4.80 4.03 0.69
N MET A 195 5.81 4.40 -0.10
CA MET A 195 7.16 3.81 0.02
C MET A 195 7.77 3.95 1.42
N PRO A 196 7.88 5.14 2.04
CA PRO A 196 8.44 5.25 3.38
C PRO A 196 7.59 4.58 4.45
N ALA A 197 6.26 4.63 4.35
CA ALA A 197 5.35 4.02 5.31
C ALA A 197 5.48 2.48 5.31
N ILE A 198 5.47 1.87 4.12
CA ILE A 198 5.65 0.42 3.96
C ILE A 198 7.04 -0.01 4.42
N SER A 199 8.08 0.74 4.05
CA SER A 199 9.46 0.44 4.45
C SER A 199 9.60 0.41 5.97
N LEU A 200 9.08 1.43 6.65
CA LEU A 200 9.14 1.51 8.11
C LEU A 200 8.37 0.35 8.77
N ALA A 201 7.15 0.08 8.31
CA ALA A 201 6.36 -1.03 8.84
C ALA A 201 7.07 -2.38 8.63
N ALA A 202 7.56 -2.64 7.42
CA ALA A 202 8.25 -3.89 7.09
C ALA A 202 9.56 -4.07 7.86
N ILE A 203 10.35 -3.01 8.06
CA ILE A 203 11.58 -3.07 8.86
C ILE A 203 11.26 -3.37 10.32
N VAL A 204 10.26 -2.70 10.89
CA VAL A 204 9.85 -2.94 12.29
C VAL A 204 9.35 -4.37 12.47
N GLU A 205 8.52 -4.89 11.56
CA GLU A 205 8.02 -6.27 11.64
C GLU A 205 9.13 -7.30 11.40
N PHE A 206 10.03 -7.04 10.46
CA PHE A 206 11.19 -7.91 10.23
C PHE A 206 12.07 -8.03 11.46
N ILE A 207 12.38 -6.91 12.13
CA ILE A 207 13.20 -6.91 13.34
C ILE A 207 12.48 -7.63 14.50
N SER A 208 11.18 -7.36 14.69
CA SER A 208 10.41 -7.97 15.78
C SER A 208 10.21 -9.47 15.62
N SER A 209 10.16 -9.98 14.40
CA SER A 209 9.95 -11.40 14.09
C SER A 209 11.21 -12.09 13.52
N PHE A 210 12.39 -11.54 13.76
CA PHE A 210 13.64 -12.04 13.19
C PHE A 210 13.91 -13.51 13.51
N ASN A 211 13.66 -13.93 14.75
CA ASN A 211 13.86 -15.32 15.17
C ASN A 211 12.92 -16.29 14.46
N ASP A 212 11.67 -15.89 14.20
CA ASP A 212 10.69 -16.70 13.48
C ASP A 212 11.14 -16.87 12.01
N PHE A 213 11.59 -15.79 11.37
CA PHE A 213 12.12 -15.84 10.01
C PHE A 213 13.41 -16.65 9.90
N PHE A 214 14.26 -16.59 10.92
CA PHE A 214 15.46 -17.40 10.97
C PHE A 214 15.13 -18.90 11.03
N SER A 215 14.09 -19.29 11.78
CA SER A 215 13.64 -20.68 11.88
C SER A 215 12.99 -21.19 10.58
N LEU A 216 12.28 -20.32 9.83
CA LEU A 216 11.70 -20.63 8.52
C LEU A 216 12.74 -20.76 7.40
N GLY A 217 13.92 -20.19 7.61
CA GLY A 217 14.99 -20.11 6.61
C GLY A 217 14.83 -18.90 5.68
N PHE A 218 15.96 -18.27 5.36
CA PHE A 218 15.97 -17.06 4.51
C PHE A 218 15.59 -17.32 3.04
N PHE A 219 15.74 -18.54 2.55
CA PHE A 219 15.49 -18.83 1.14
C PHE A 219 14.00 -18.73 0.76
N PRO A 220 13.04 -19.30 1.51
CA PRO A 220 11.60 -19.07 1.25
C PRO A 220 11.21 -17.60 1.27
N LEU A 221 11.72 -16.85 2.25
CA LEU A 221 11.47 -15.40 2.35
C LEU A 221 12.03 -14.66 1.13
N PHE A 222 13.22 -14.99 0.67
CA PHE A 222 13.83 -14.41 -0.52
C PHE A 222 12.99 -14.70 -1.77
N VAL A 223 12.46 -15.92 -1.92
CA VAL A 223 11.53 -16.28 -3.01
C VAL A 223 10.28 -15.41 -2.96
N GLY A 224 9.68 -15.23 -1.79
CA GLY A 224 8.53 -14.34 -1.60
C GLY A 224 8.83 -12.88 -1.98
N LEU A 225 9.96 -12.35 -1.56
CA LEU A 225 10.41 -10.99 -1.89
C LEU A 225 10.61 -10.78 -3.40
N ILE A 226 11.30 -11.71 -4.07
CA ILE A 226 11.51 -11.63 -5.52
C ILE A 226 10.19 -11.71 -6.27
N THR A 227 9.31 -12.64 -5.88
CA THR A 227 8.00 -12.78 -6.51
C THR A 227 7.14 -11.53 -6.31
N THR A 228 7.17 -10.96 -5.10
CA THR A 228 6.50 -9.68 -4.80
C THR A 228 7.07 -8.55 -5.66
N PHE A 229 8.39 -8.46 -5.79
CA PHE A 229 9.04 -7.44 -6.61
C PHE A 229 8.57 -7.51 -8.07
N LEU A 230 8.63 -8.69 -8.68
CA LEU A 230 8.27 -8.89 -10.09
C LEU A 230 6.78 -8.62 -10.34
N SER A 231 5.90 -9.16 -9.50
CA SER A 231 4.46 -8.97 -9.64
C SER A 231 4.04 -7.52 -9.36
N SER A 232 4.74 -6.83 -8.46
CA SER A 232 4.55 -5.40 -8.19
C SER A 232 4.91 -4.52 -9.39
N LEU A 233 6.00 -4.81 -10.08
CA LEU A 233 6.37 -4.08 -11.30
C LEU A 233 5.27 -4.15 -12.36
N LEU A 234 4.70 -5.35 -12.56
CA LEU A 234 3.58 -5.54 -13.49
C LEU A 234 2.34 -4.77 -13.03
N ALA A 235 2.03 -4.81 -11.74
CA ALA A 235 0.88 -4.10 -11.19
C ALA A 235 1.01 -2.57 -11.31
N ILE A 236 2.18 -2.01 -11.02
CA ILE A 236 2.46 -0.57 -11.15
C ILE A 236 2.28 -0.12 -12.60
N ASP A 237 2.91 -0.81 -13.56
CA ASP A 237 2.84 -0.47 -14.98
C ASP A 237 1.40 -0.55 -15.50
N PHE A 238 0.69 -1.64 -15.17
CA PHE A 238 -0.72 -1.82 -15.52
C PHE A 238 -1.58 -0.68 -14.97
N LEU A 239 -1.44 -0.35 -13.69
CA LEU A 239 -2.31 0.63 -13.05
C LEU A 239 -2.08 2.05 -13.52
N LEU A 240 -0.83 2.45 -13.76
CA LEU A 240 -0.53 3.78 -14.30
C LEU A 240 -1.13 3.94 -15.71
N LYS A 241 -1.03 2.91 -16.54
CA LYS A 241 -1.67 2.88 -17.86
C LYS A 241 -3.21 2.89 -17.74
N TYR A 242 -3.76 2.12 -16.81
CA TYR A 242 -5.19 2.04 -16.57
C TYR A 242 -5.76 3.41 -16.12
N PHE A 243 -5.15 4.06 -15.14
CA PHE A 243 -5.61 5.35 -14.62
C PHE A 243 -5.41 6.54 -15.57
N SER A 244 -4.63 6.38 -16.63
CA SER A 244 -4.54 7.42 -17.67
C SER A 244 -5.88 7.69 -18.38
N SER A 245 -6.75 6.67 -18.45
CA SER A 245 -8.03 6.76 -19.19
C SER A 245 -9.25 6.29 -18.38
N ASN A 246 -9.06 5.52 -17.31
CA ASN A 246 -10.14 4.89 -16.55
C ASN A 246 -10.23 5.41 -15.11
N GLY A 247 -11.40 5.17 -14.48
CA GLY A 247 -11.66 5.51 -13.09
C GLY A 247 -11.55 4.31 -12.14
N LEU A 248 -12.17 4.45 -10.96
CA LEU A 248 -12.14 3.43 -9.91
C LEU A 248 -13.24 2.38 -10.05
N LYS A 249 -14.16 2.51 -11.00
CA LYS A 249 -15.40 1.72 -11.08
C LYS A 249 -15.19 0.20 -10.98
N ILE A 250 -14.22 -0.34 -11.70
CA ILE A 250 -13.96 -1.80 -11.68
C ILE A 250 -13.52 -2.28 -10.28
N PHE A 251 -12.70 -1.48 -9.59
CA PHE A 251 -12.23 -1.81 -8.26
C PHE A 251 -13.33 -1.65 -7.20
N ILE A 252 -14.24 -0.68 -7.39
CA ILE A 252 -15.43 -0.51 -6.53
C ILE A 252 -16.31 -1.76 -6.62
N ILE A 253 -16.66 -2.20 -7.83
CA ILE A 253 -17.45 -3.41 -8.04
C ILE A 253 -16.75 -4.63 -7.44
N TYR A 254 -15.45 -4.77 -7.70
CA TYR A 254 -14.65 -5.86 -7.15
C TYR A 254 -14.72 -5.88 -5.62
N ARG A 255 -14.55 -4.75 -4.94
CA ARG A 255 -14.60 -4.67 -3.47
C ARG A 255 -15.96 -5.03 -2.89
N VAL A 256 -17.03 -4.65 -3.56
CA VAL A 256 -18.38 -5.04 -3.15
C VAL A 256 -18.54 -6.57 -3.24
N ILE A 257 -18.16 -7.17 -4.38
CA ILE A 257 -18.21 -8.62 -4.56
C ILE A 257 -17.31 -9.32 -3.53
N PHE A 258 -16.09 -8.85 -3.33
CA PHE A 258 -15.15 -9.40 -2.35
C PHE A 258 -15.69 -9.35 -0.92
N GLY A 259 -16.32 -8.25 -0.52
CA GLY A 259 -16.97 -8.12 0.78
C GLY A 259 -18.10 -9.16 0.97
N PHE A 260 -18.94 -9.37 -0.05
CA PHE A 260 -19.97 -10.41 -0.01
C PHE A 260 -19.39 -11.82 0.03
N VAL A 261 -18.34 -12.10 -0.76
CA VAL A 261 -17.66 -13.41 -0.73
C VAL A 261 -17.12 -13.71 0.66
N ILE A 262 -16.55 -12.73 1.35
CA ILE A 262 -16.09 -12.91 2.74
C ILE A 262 -17.27 -13.20 3.67
N LEU A 263 -18.35 -12.42 3.60
CA LEU A 263 -19.53 -12.59 4.48
C LEU A 263 -20.21 -13.93 4.32
N LEU A 264 -20.26 -14.47 3.09
CA LEU A 264 -20.88 -15.76 2.80
C LEU A 264 -20.03 -16.96 3.28
N ASN A 265 -18.77 -16.73 3.66
CA ASN A 265 -17.83 -17.76 4.12
C ASN A 265 -17.40 -17.53 5.59
N LEU A 266 -18.13 -16.72 6.34
CA LEU A 266 -18.03 -16.57 7.80
C LEU A 266 -18.77 -17.69 8.50
#